data_afe7ec9b626c2296ceb20209edb1a183
#
_entry.id   afe7ec9b626c2296ceb20209edb1a183
#
_cell.length_a   1.000
_cell.length_b   1.000
_cell.length_c   1.000
_cell.angle_alpha   90.00
_cell.angle_beta   90.00
_cell.angle_gamma   90.00
#
_symmetry.space_group_name_H-M   'P 1'
#
loop_
_entity.id
_entity.type
_entity.pdbx_description
1 polymer ?
#
loop_
_entity_poly.entity_id
_entity_poly.type
_entity_poly.pdbx_seq_one_letter_code
_entity_poly.pdbx_strand_id
1 'polypeptide(L)'
;TKETLQVETFVVVIDTSYSTNGELVKKFLQLTADLLLESVELSGKCKIHILQCDDKVRQDDVVTSKEELAQTLQRFTLTEGGSTDFRPAFRYVDQLMQSGQIRHLQGLLYFTDGKGIYPAKRPEYDVAFIYLDEYEKSKVPPWAMRFEIGGNR
;
A
#
# COMPACT_ATOMS: atom_id res chain seq x y z
N THR A 1 22.44 -15.70 -21.35
CA THR A 1 22.07 -15.54 -20.32
C THR A 1 20.78 -15.68 -20.16
N LYS A 2 20.37 -15.94 -19.24
CA LYS A 2 19.22 -16.11 -19.05
C LYS A 2 18.59 -15.02 -18.57
N GLU A 3 17.54 -14.71 -18.94
CA GLU A 3 16.88 -13.77 -18.39
C GLU A 3 16.24 -14.19 -17.26
N THR A 4 16.52 -13.72 -16.15
CA THR A 4 15.86 -14.00 -14.94
C THR A 4 14.70 -13.10 -14.81
N LEU A 5 13.54 -13.63 -14.68
CA LEU A 5 12.36 -12.82 -14.48
C LEU A 5 12.47 -12.12 -13.14
N GLN A 6 12.37 -10.81 -13.16
CA GLN A 6 12.40 -10.04 -11.93
C GLN A 6 11.02 -10.05 -11.29
N VAL A 7 10.98 -10.18 -9.99
CA VAL A 7 9.75 -10.10 -9.25
C VAL A 7 9.47 -8.63 -9.01
N GLU A 8 8.41 -8.13 -9.60
CA GLU A 8 8.01 -6.74 -9.40
C GLU A 8 7.16 -6.68 -8.16
N THR A 9 7.55 -5.83 -7.23
CA THR A 9 6.89 -5.74 -5.94
C THR A 9 6.17 -4.42 -5.81
N PHE A 10 4.97 -4.50 -5.26
CA PHE A 10 4.18 -3.32 -4.93
C PHE A 10 3.83 -3.42 -3.45
N VAL A 11 3.70 -2.28 -2.80
CA VAL A 11 3.27 -2.24 -1.41
C VAL A 11 1.99 -1.44 -1.35
N VAL A 12 0.98 -2.00 -0.71
CA VAL A 12 -0.29 -1.31 -0.48
C VAL A 12 -0.44 -1.19 1.02
N VAL A 13 -0.52 0.04 1.52
CA VAL A 13 -0.65 0.29 2.94
C VAL A 13 -2.06 0.78 3.24
N ILE A 14 -2.68 0.23 4.26
CA ILE A 14 -4.01 0.61 4.67
C ILE A 14 -3.91 1.19 6.07
N ASP A 15 -4.33 2.45 6.21
CA ASP A 15 -4.33 3.16 7.47
C ASP A 15 -5.54 2.67 8.29
N THR A 16 -5.27 1.99 9.37
CA THR A 16 -6.33 1.42 10.19
C THR A 16 -6.72 2.33 11.35
N SER A 17 -6.05 3.48 11.49
CA SER A 17 -6.45 4.44 12.51
C SER A 17 -7.75 5.13 12.14
N TYR A 18 -8.09 5.12 10.85
CA TYR A 18 -9.29 5.74 10.36
C TYR A 18 -10.40 4.72 10.36
N SER A 19 -11.47 5.03 11.08
CA SER A 19 -12.57 4.12 11.17
C SER A 19 -13.40 4.20 9.93
N THR A 20 -12.99 3.57 8.90
CA THR A 20 -13.68 3.68 7.65
C THR A 20 -14.47 2.42 7.37
N ASN A 21 -15.21 2.43 6.32
CA ASN A 21 -15.98 1.29 5.87
C ASN A 21 -15.04 0.23 5.35
N GLY A 22 -14.92 -0.86 6.09
CA GLY A 22 -14.03 -1.95 5.69
C GLY A 22 -14.35 -2.54 4.34
N GLU A 23 -15.64 -2.52 3.96
CA GLU A 23 -16.01 -3.04 2.65
C GLU A 23 -15.52 -2.14 1.52
N LEU A 24 -15.48 -0.84 1.74
CA LEU A 24 -14.96 0.08 0.75
C LEU A 24 -13.46 -0.14 0.56
N VAL A 25 -12.74 -0.28 1.66
CA VAL A 25 -11.30 -0.54 1.60
C VAL A 25 -11.04 -1.84 0.86
N LYS A 26 -11.81 -2.88 1.19
CA LYS A 26 -11.64 -4.18 0.55
C LYS A 26 -11.90 -4.10 -0.94
N LYS A 27 -12.93 -3.35 -1.34
CA LYS A 27 -13.26 -3.22 -2.75
C LYS A 27 -12.14 -2.52 -3.52
N PHE A 28 -11.60 -1.44 -2.97
CA PHE A 28 -10.53 -0.75 -3.66
C PHE A 28 -9.25 -1.57 -3.67
N LEU A 29 -8.99 -2.31 -2.61
CA LEU A 29 -7.85 -3.19 -2.57
C LEU A 29 -7.97 -4.26 -3.64
N GLN A 30 -9.16 -4.83 -3.80
CA GLN A 30 -9.41 -5.84 -4.81
C GLN A 30 -9.15 -5.27 -6.21
N LEU A 31 -9.70 -4.09 -6.50
CA LEU A 31 -9.52 -3.50 -7.82
C LEU A 31 -8.07 -3.15 -8.09
N THR A 32 -7.40 -2.59 -7.10
CA THR A 32 -6.02 -2.18 -7.26
C THR A 32 -5.12 -3.39 -7.49
N ALA A 33 -5.29 -4.41 -6.68
CA ALA A 33 -4.46 -5.60 -6.78
C ALA A 33 -4.73 -6.36 -8.07
N ASP A 34 -5.99 -6.41 -8.50
CA ASP A 34 -6.31 -7.07 -9.77
C ASP A 34 -5.60 -6.37 -10.91
N LEU A 35 -5.60 -5.04 -10.93
CA LEU A 35 -4.94 -4.31 -11.98
C LEU A 35 -3.43 -4.55 -11.96
N LEU A 36 -2.83 -4.56 -10.78
CA LEU A 36 -1.40 -4.78 -10.66
C LEU A 36 -1.02 -6.19 -11.11
N LEU A 37 -1.80 -7.17 -10.71
CA LEU A 37 -1.50 -8.55 -11.07
C LEU A 37 -1.68 -8.77 -12.56
N GLU A 38 -2.66 -8.11 -13.17
CA GLU A 38 -2.84 -8.25 -14.60
C GLU A 38 -1.73 -7.57 -15.38
N SER A 39 -1.28 -6.43 -14.89
CA SER A 39 -0.32 -5.64 -15.66
C SER A 39 1.04 -6.33 -15.75
N VAL A 40 1.39 -7.17 -14.78
CA VAL A 40 2.68 -7.84 -14.80
C VAL A 40 2.60 -9.30 -15.17
N GLU A 41 1.40 -9.79 -15.42
CA GLU A 41 1.23 -11.20 -15.74
C GLU A 41 1.98 -11.58 -17.00
N LEU A 42 2.07 -10.67 -17.94
CA LEU A 42 2.74 -10.94 -19.21
C LEU A 42 4.24 -10.75 -19.12
N SER A 43 4.72 -10.00 -18.14
CA SER A 43 6.13 -9.67 -18.10
C SER A 43 6.88 -10.39 -17.00
N GLY A 44 6.21 -11.11 -16.14
CA GLY A 44 6.91 -11.82 -15.09
C GLY A 44 6.07 -12.01 -13.86
N LYS A 45 6.72 -12.01 -12.72
CA LYS A 45 6.05 -12.25 -11.47
C LYS A 45 5.74 -10.95 -10.77
N CYS A 46 4.67 -10.96 -10.00
CA CYS A 46 4.27 -9.81 -9.21
C CYS A 46 4.07 -10.23 -7.78
N LYS A 47 4.55 -9.42 -6.84
CA LYS A 47 4.35 -9.66 -5.44
C LYS A 47 3.78 -8.40 -4.83
N ILE A 48 2.74 -8.52 -4.04
CA ILE A 48 2.11 -7.39 -3.40
C ILE A 48 2.13 -7.60 -1.91
N HIS A 49 2.69 -6.64 -1.17
CA HIS A 49 2.62 -6.62 0.28
C HIS A 49 1.42 -5.75 0.65
N ILE A 50 0.54 -6.28 1.46
CA ILE A 50 -0.62 -5.56 1.95
C ILE A 50 -0.37 -5.31 3.43
N LEU A 51 -0.06 -4.07 3.78
CA LEU A 51 0.28 -3.69 5.13
C LEU A 51 -0.89 -2.99 5.80
N GLN A 52 -1.16 -3.34 7.04
CA GLN A 52 -2.11 -2.59 7.84
C GLN A 52 -1.33 -1.85 8.90
N CYS A 53 -1.52 -0.54 8.98
CA CYS A 53 -0.71 0.31 9.84
C CYS A 53 -1.58 1.36 10.53
N ASP A 54 -1.24 1.67 11.78
CA ASP A 54 -1.75 2.87 12.42
C ASP A 54 -0.50 3.71 12.74
N ASP A 55 -0.01 3.72 13.95
CA ASP A 55 1.28 4.32 14.24
C ASP A 55 2.38 3.25 14.25
N LYS A 56 2.04 2.03 13.84
CA LYS A 56 2.98 0.93 13.68
C LYS A 56 2.46 0.03 12.59
N VAL A 57 3.34 -0.77 12.02
CA VAL A 57 2.92 -1.80 11.09
C VAL A 57 2.34 -2.95 11.90
N ARG A 58 1.07 -3.25 11.68
CA ARG A 58 0.38 -4.28 12.44
C ARG A 58 0.29 -5.59 11.71
N GLN A 59 0.28 -5.56 10.39
CA GLN A 59 0.12 -6.79 9.62
C GLN A 59 0.72 -6.62 8.25
N ASP A 60 1.28 -7.69 7.70
CA ASP A 60 1.88 -7.71 6.39
C ASP A 60 1.44 -9.02 5.73
N ASP A 61 0.56 -8.93 4.75
CA ASP A 61 0.14 -10.09 3.98
C ASP A 61 0.76 -10.01 2.61
N VAL A 62 1.38 -11.09 2.15
CA VAL A 62 2.04 -11.10 0.86
C VAL A 62 1.22 -11.94 -0.10
N VAL A 63 0.95 -11.38 -1.26
CA VAL A 63 0.11 -12.01 -2.26
C VAL A 63 0.86 -12.06 -3.57
N THR A 64 0.87 -13.20 -4.23
CA THR A 64 1.57 -13.36 -5.50
C THR A 64 0.67 -13.81 -6.65
N SER A 65 -0.59 -14.03 -6.39
CA SER A 65 -1.52 -14.46 -7.42
C SER A 65 -2.92 -14.00 -7.10
N LYS A 66 -3.80 -14.06 -8.08
CA LYS A 66 -5.20 -13.70 -7.85
C LYS A 66 -5.87 -14.64 -6.87
N GLU A 67 -5.45 -15.91 -6.88
CA GLU A 67 -6.00 -16.90 -5.95
C GLU A 67 -5.61 -16.55 -4.51
N GLU A 68 -4.35 -16.18 -4.30
CA GLU A 68 -3.90 -15.78 -2.97
C GLU A 68 -4.60 -14.51 -2.53
N LEU A 69 -4.81 -13.59 -3.45
CA LEU A 69 -5.51 -12.37 -3.14
C LEU A 69 -6.92 -12.67 -2.68
N ALA A 70 -7.63 -13.53 -3.40
CA ALA A 70 -8.99 -13.87 -3.04
C ALA A 70 -9.05 -14.50 -1.66
N GLN A 71 -8.11 -15.39 -1.35
CA GLN A 71 -8.06 -16.03 -0.04
C GLN A 71 -7.78 -15.00 1.05
N THR A 72 -6.86 -14.09 0.79
CA THR A 72 -6.51 -13.06 1.76
C THR A 72 -7.71 -12.15 2.03
N LEU A 73 -8.43 -11.77 0.99
CA LEU A 73 -9.58 -10.88 1.15
C LEU A 73 -10.74 -11.56 1.86
N GLN A 74 -10.88 -12.88 1.72
CA GLN A 74 -11.91 -13.58 2.45
C GLN A 74 -11.66 -13.54 3.95
N ARG A 75 -10.39 -13.55 4.34
CA ARG A 75 -10.01 -13.50 5.75
C ARG A 75 -9.74 -12.09 6.24
N PHE A 76 -9.86 -11.11 5.33
CA PHE A 76 -9.41 -9.77 5.64
C PHE A 76 -10.27 -9.11 6.68
N THR A 77 -9.65 -8.65 7.76
CA THR A 77 -10.32 -7.83 8.73
C THR A 77 -9.36 -6.72 9.08
N LEU A 78 -9.88 -5.53 9.24
CA LEU A 78 -9.03 -4.42 9.63
C LEU A 78 -8.67 -4.55 11.10
N THR A 79 -7.40 -4.34 11.39
CA THR A 79 -6.96 -4.35 12.78
C THR A 79 -7.49 -3.09 13.45
N GLU A 80 -7.60 -3.13 14.78
CA GLU A 80 -8.02 -1.94 15.48
C GLU A 80 -6.91 -0.94 15.44
N GLY A 81 -7.22 0.31 15.11
CA GLY A 81 -6.23 1.32 14.96
C GLY A 81 -6.17 2.27 16.14
N GLY A 82 -5.07 2.98 16.26
CA GLY A 82 -4.91 4.03 17.22
C GLY A 82 -4.61 5.32 16.49
N SER A 83 -3.54 5.98 16.84
CA SER A 83 -3.15 7.21 16.15
C SER A 83 -2.50 6.87 14.82
N THR A 84 -2.31 7.88 14.00
CA THR A 84 -1.73 7.69 12.68
C THR A 84 -0.35 8.30 12.60
N ASP A 85 0.58 7.52 12.09
CA ASP A 85 1.91 8.00 11.76
C ASP A 85 2.30 7.23 10.52
N PHE A 86 2.58 7.91 9.43
CA PHE A 86 2.91 7.23 8.19
C PHE A 86 4.35 6.71 8.17
N ARG A 87 5.21 7.28 9.00
CA ARG A 87 6.64 7.01 8.93
C ARG A 87 7.02 5.55 9.21
N PRO A 88 6.38 4.84 10.16
CA PRO A 88 6.77 3.45 10.40
C PRO A 88 6.57 2.54 9.20
N ALA A 89 5.54 2.78 8.37
CA ALA A 89 5.34 1.97 7.18
C ALA A 89 6.53 2.12 6.23
N PHE A 90 7.01 3.35 6.06
CA PHE A 90 8.13 3.59 5.16
C PHE A 90 9.43 2.99 5.73
N ARG A 91 9.62 3.07 7.04
CA ARG A 91 10.79 2.43 7.66
C ARG A 91 10.76 0.93 7.51
N TYR A 92 9.58 0.34 7.64
CA TYR A 92 9.39 -1.10 7.48
C TYR A 92 9.74 -1.53 6.06
N VAL A 93 9.25 -0.77 5.07
CA VAL A 93 9.55 -1.08 3.67
C VAL A 93 11.04 -0.92 3.40
N ASP A 94 11.67 0.10 3.97
CA ASP A 94 13.10 0.28 3.81
C ASP A 94 13.85 -0.93 4.37
N GLN A 95 13.41 -1.48 5.49
CA GLN A 95 14.04 -2.65 6.06
C GLN A 95 13.87 -3.87 5.17
N LEU A 96 12.71 -4.02 4.54
CA LEU A 96 12.50 -5.11 3.61
C LEU A 96 13.41 -4.97 2.38
N MET A 97 13.64 -3.75 1.95
CA MET A 97 14.54 -3.52 0.82
C MET A 97 15.99 -3.78 1.22
N GLN A 98 16.40 -3.33 2.39
CA GLN A 98 17.77 -3.52 2.84
C GLN A 98 18.09 -4.99 3.09
N SER A 99 17.12 -5.77 3.53
CA SER A 99 17.33 -7.19 3.80
C SER A 99 17.25 -8.04 2.54
N GLY A 100 16.87 -7.43 1.41
CA GLY A 100 16.75 -8.17 0.16
C GLY A 100 15.41 -8.86 -0.03
N GLN A 101 14.48 -8.69 0.91
CA GLN A 101 13.17 -9.28 0.73
C GLN A 101 12.38 -8.58 -0.35
N ILE A 102 12.63 -7.29 -0.55
CA ILE A 102 12.08 -6.56 -1.67
C ILE A 102 13.25 -6.08 -2.49
N ARG A 103 13.32 -6.50 -3.74
CA ARG A 103 14.44 -6.12 -4.59
C ARG A 103 14.07 -5.07 -5.62
N HIS A 104 12.86 -5.14 -6.14
CA HIS A 104 12.42 -4.21 -7.16
C HIS A 104 11.07 -3.67 -6.75
N LEU A 105 11.07 -2.59 -5.97
CA LEU A 105 9.83 -1.98 -5.52
C LEU A 105 9.38 -1.00 -6.57
N GLN A 106 8.24 -1.28 -7.18
CA GLN A 106 7.71 -0.44 -8.24
C GLN A 106 6.95 0.76 -7.69
N GLY A 107 6.29 0.59 -6.57
CA GLY A 107 5.56 1.70 -5.99
C GLY A 107 4.85 1.32 -4.71
N LEU A 108 4.41 2.33 -3.99
CA LEU A 108 3.71 2.17 -2.74
C LEU A 108 2.44 3.00 -2.78
N LEU A 109 1.32 2.37 -2.49
CA LEU A 109 0.03 3.04 -2.42
C LEU A 109 -0.39 3.08 -0.96
N TYR A 110 -0.76 4.27 -0.46
CA TYR A 110 -1.11 4.43 0.93
C TYR A 110 -2.56 4.94 1.03
N PHE A 111 -3.47 4.11 1.52
CA PHE A 111 -4.87 4.47 1.70
C PHE A 111 -5.04 5.06 3.10
N THR A 112 -5.50 6.31 3.20
CA THR A 112 -5.56 7.00 4.47
C THR A 112 -6.56 8.15 4.41
N ASP A 113 -6.91 8.71 5.56
CA ASP A 113 -7.66 9.95 5.61
C ASP A 113 -6.72 11.17 5.63
N GLY A 114 -5.42 10.92 5.65
CA GLY A 114 -4.45 12.01 5.54
C GLY A 114 -4.07 12.68 6.84
N LYS A 115 -4.50 12.16 7.97
CA LYS A 115 -4.28 12.82 9.25
C LYS A 115 -3.12 12.20 10.01
N GLY A 116 -2.01 12.05 9.37
CA GLY A 116 -0.82 11.46 9.97
C GLY A 116 0.41 12.30 9.69
N ILE A 117 1.54 11.79 10.14
CA ILE A 117 2.81 12.48 9.98
C ILE A 117 3.53 11.90 8.78
N TYR A 118 3.82 12.76 7.81
CA TYR A 118 4.47 12.32 6.58
C TYR A 118 5.99 12.20 6.79
N PRO A 119 6.64 11.29 6.05
CA PRO A 119 8.10 11.25 6.07
C PRO A 119 8.68 12.54 5.51
N ALA A 120 9.75 13.02 6.10
CA ALA A 120 10.39 14.23 5.61
C ALA A 120 11.21 13.95 4.36
N LYS A 121 11.77 12.75 4.25
CA LYS A 121 12.68 12.45 3.17
C LYS A 121 11.95 11.70 2.08
N ARG A 122 12.22 12.08 0.82
CA ARG A 122 11.62 11.41 -0.32
C ARG A 122 12.12 9.98 -0.42
N PRO A 123 11.21 9.00 -0.53
CA PRO A 123 11.63 7.63 -0.77
C PRO A 123 12.21 7.46 -2.16
N GLU A 124 12.92 6.36 -2.37
CA GLU A 124 13.54 6.10 -3.65
C GLU A 124 12.55 5.50 -4.65
N TYR A 125 11.38 5.15 -4.23
CA TYR A 125 10.36 4.56 -5.08
C TYR A 125 9.16 5.50 -5.15
N ASP A 126 8.30 5.27 -6.11
CA ASP A 126 7.12 6.12 -6.30
C ASP A 126 6.10 5.86 -5.21
N VAL A 127 5.50 6.93 -4.70
CA VAL A 127 4.50 6.84 -3.65
C VAL A 127 3.26 7.59 -4.07
N ALA A 128 2.10 6.98 -3.85
CA ALA A 128 0.81 7.63 -4.07
C ALA A 128 -0.02 7.49 -2.82
N PHE A 129 -0.50 8.63 -2.30
CA PHE A 129 -1.46 8.61 -1.21
C PHE A 129 -2.86 8.66 -1.81
N ILE A 130 -3.72 7.80 -1.34
CA ILE A 130 -5.10 7.71 -1.81
C ILE A 130 -5.98 8.07 -0.62
N TYR A 131 -6.64 9.22 -0.73
CA TYR A 131 -7.36 9.79 0.39
C TYR A 131 -8.82 9.40 0.35
N LEU A 132 -9.30 8.92 1.48
CA LEU A 132 -10.65 8.39 1.61
C LEU A 132 -11.62 9.44 2.14
N ASP A 133 -11.12 10.60 2.48
CA ASP A 133 -11.92 11.66 3.06
C ASP A 133 -11.20 12.98 2.83
N GLU A 134 -11.69 14.05 3.41
CA GLU A 134 -11.06 15.36 3.26
C GLU A 134 -9.71 15.35 3.98
N TYR A 135 -8.76 16.05 3.39
CA TYR A 135 -7.41 16.08 3.92
C TYR A 135 -6.79 17.44 3.63
N GLU A 136 -5.69 17.74 4.30
CA GLU A 136 -5.00 19.00 4.09
C GLU A 136 -4.01 18.85 2.96
N LYS A 137 -4.36 19.39 1.80
CA LYS A 137 -3.51 19.23 0.62
C LYS A 137 -2.13 19.86 0.79
N SER A 138 -2.07 20.93 1.60
CA SER A 138 -0.81 21.62 1.77
C SER A 138 0.22 20.80 2.54
N LYS A 139 -0.20 19.79 3.26
CA LYS A 139 0.72 18.96 4.02
C LYS A 139 1.25 17.79 3.25
N VAL A 140 0.67 17.49 2.10
CA VAL A 140 1.14 16.35 1.30
C VAL A 140 2.49 16.68 0.72
N PRO A 141 3.50 15.80 0.88
CA PRO A 141 4.82 16.13 0.37
C PRO A 141 4.79 16.26 -1.15
N PRO A 142 5.59 17.14 -1.71
CA PRO A 142 5.59 17.34 -3.17
C PRO A 142 6.09 16.12 -3.93
N TRP A 143 6.80 15.23 -3.27
CA TRP A 143 7.30 14.02 -3.94
C TRP A 143 6.23 12.93 -4.06
N ALA A 144 5.08 13.09 -3.44
CA ALA A 144 4.05 12.06 -3.47
C ALA A 144 2.95 12.45 -4.44
N MET A 145 2.45 11.45 -5.16
CA MET A 145 1.23 11.64 -5.94
C MET A 145 0.05 11.54 -4.98
N ARG A 146 -1.05 12.19 -5.34
CA ARG A 146 -2.23 12.12 -4.49
C ARG A 146 -3.46 11.89 -5.34
N PHE A 147 -4.33 11.03 -4.85
CA PHE A 147 -5.59 10.70 -5.49
C PHE A 147 -6.69 10.73 -4.44
N GLU A 148 -7.88 11.07 -4.85
CA GLU A 148 -9.02 11.17 -3.95
C GLU A 148 -10.09 10.23 -4.42
N ILE A 149 -10.64 9.42 -3.52
CA ILE A 149 -11.72 8.52 -3.86
C ILE A 149 -12.81 8.68 -2.83
N GLY A 150 -14.00 8.27 -3.17
CA GLY A 150 -15.12 8.33 -2.26
C GLY A 150 -15.70 9.70 -2.13
N GLY A 151 -15.22 10.58 -2.80
CA GLY A 151 -15.73 11.88 -2.73
C GLY A 151 -17.06 11.94 -3.37
N ASN A 152 -17.89 12.67 -2.91
CA ASN A 152 -19.05 12.66 -3.37
C ASN A 152 -19.23 13.78 -3.96
N ARG A 153 -19.43 13.88 -4.74
CA ARG A 153 -19.45 14.95 -5.35
C ARG A 153 -20.34 14.93 -6.27
#